data_218c1944c3f956bef44fb46b71d0fb66
#
_entry.id   218c1944c3f956bef44fb46b71d0fb66
#
_cell.length_a   1.000
_cell.length_b   1.000
_cell.length_c   1.000
_cell.angle_alpha   90.00
_cell.angle_beta   90.00
_cell.angle_gamma   90.00
#
_symmetry.space_group_name_H-M   'P 1'
#
loop_
_entity.id
_entity.type
_entity.pdbx_description
1 polymer ?
#
loop_
_entity_poly.entity_id
_entity_poly.type
_entity_poly.pdbx_seq_one_letter_code
_entity_poly.pdbx_strand_id
1 'polypeptide(L)'
;MSNFSKDNRPGGTYVMGGKTVSRVGYGTMQLPKLKDEAKARAVIRRAYELGVNHFDTADFYEDGFTNRCLADEIGKEKDAVIVTKIGAKSGNGIMPMIPAQRPEELRQHIEDNLRSLKTDHLGIVNFRRIAPGTFPLKPSQKVNFDDQMAELIKMRDEGKIEAIGLSTVSLKELQSALPAGIVCVQNQYNITSRSQESILDLCRKEGIAWVPYFPLGGGLPGSAKVTEDKTVQAVAKEMGLSPVQVGLAWILQHAENALIIPGTTSIGHLEQNVAVGDTRFDEDTMRRLDSVPPAKGIGAIINRFMTRK
;
A
#
# COMPACT_ATOMS: atom_id res chain seq x y z
N MET A 1 -5.85 -28.02 3.09
CA MET A 1 -5.28 -27.14 4.12
C MET A 1 -3.78 -27.09 3.90
N SER A 2 -3.26 -26.07 3.26
CA SER A 2 -1.82 -25.93 3.02
C SER A 2 -1.17 -25.45 4.31
N ASN A 3 -0.41 -26.34 4.96
CA ASN A 3 0.47 -25.98 6.08
C ASN A 3 1.67 -25.19 5.55
N PHE A 4 1.50 -23.92 5.22
CA PHE A 4 2.66 -23.04 5.13
C PHE A 4 3.16 -22.82 6.57
N SER A 5 4.37 -23.27 6.86
CA SER A 5 5.02 -22.89 8.11
C SER A 5 5.14 -21.36 8.14
N LYS A 6 5.02 -20.74 9.32
CA LYS A 6 5.18 -19.29 9.49
C LYS A 6 6.52 -18.76 8.93
N ASP A 7 7.46 -19.65 8.73
CA ASP A 7 8.83 -19.37 8.26
C ASP A 7 8.97 -19.26 6.73
N ASN A 8 7.92 -19.59 5.96
CA ASN A 8 7.98 -19.62 4.48
C ASN A 8 6.99 -18.68 3.80
N ARG A 9 6.80 -17.50 4.36
CA ARG A 9 5.95 -16.46 3.74
C ARG A 9 6.67 -15.77 2.58
N PRO A 10 5.96 -15.39 1.49
CA PRO A 10 6.58 -14.79 0.33
C PRO A 10 7.31 -13.48 0.69
N GLY A 11 8.59 -13.41 0.30
CA GLY A 11 9.48 -12.29 0.63
C GLY A 11 10.01 -12.26 2.06
N GLY A 12 9.73 -13.31 2.86
CA GLY A 12 9.98 -13.33 4.29
C GLY A 12 8.88 -12.61 5.08
N THR A 13 9.15 -12.32 6.34
CA THR A 13 8.18 -11.72 7.26
C THR A 13 8.62 -10.35 7.76
N TYR A 14 7.64 -9.54 8.16
CA TYR A 14 7.85 -8.29 8.90
C TYR A 14 6.80 -8.18 10.02
N VAL A 15 7.15 -7.53 11.13
CA VAL A 15 6.19 -7.27 12.21
C VAL A 15 5.59 -5.88 12.02
N MET A 16 4.30 -5.80 11.77
CA MET A 16 3.56 -4.56 11.55
C MET A 16 2.37 -4.49 12.52
N GLY A 17 2.40 -3.53 13.44
CA GLY A 17 1.36 -3.39 14.47
C GLY A 17 1.21 -4.64 15.34
N GLY A 18 2.30 -5.30 15.72
CA GLY A 18 2.29 -6.54 16.51
C GLY A 18 1.89 -7.81 15.72
N LYS A 19 1.57 -7.66 14.43
CA LYS A 19 1.15 -8.79 13.56
C LYS A 19 2.30 -9.17 12.62
N THR A 20 2.60 -10.47 12.52
CA THR A 20 3.58 -10.99 11.56
C THR A 20 2.96 -11.10 10.18
N VAL A 21 3.45 -10.34 9.22
CA VAL A 21 2.94 -10.27 7.84
C VAL A 21 3.98 -10.74 6.83
N SER A 22 3.52 -11.26 5.69
CA SER A 22 4.36 -11.50 4.51
C SER A 22 4.81 -10.16 3.92
N ARG A 23 6.08 -10.07 3.49
CA ARG A 23 6.59 -8.86 2.84
C ARG A 23 6.04 -8.66 1.44
N VAL A 24 5.62 -9.75 0.78
CA VAL A 24 4.77 -9.68 -0.41
C VAL A 24 3.32 -9.82 0.03
N GLY A 25 2.59 -8.72 0.00
CA GLY A 25 1.17 -8.63 0.24
C GLY A 25 0.36 -8.60 -1.06
N TYR A 26 -0.94 -8.38 -0.94
CA TYR A 26 -1.86 -8.27 -2.08
C TYR A 26 -2.74 -7.02 -1.97
N GLY A 27 -2.68 -6.15 -2.99
CA GLY A 27 -3.53 -4.96 -3.11
C GLY A 27 -4.82 -5.26 -3.88
N THR A 28 -5.96 -4.92 -3.30
CA THR A 28 -7.28 -5.28 -3.85
C THR A 28 -7.89 -4.24 -4.80
N MET A 29 -7.28 -3.07 -4.96
CA MET A 29 -7.83 -1.93 -5.72
C MET A 29 -8.27 -2.28 -7.17
N GLN A 30 -7.71 -3.34 -7.76
CA GLN A 30 -8.03 -3.74 -9.12
C GLN A 30 -9.21 -4.72 -9.22
N LEU A 31 -9.60 -5.37 -8.11
CA LEU A 31 -10.64 -6.41 -8.10
C LEU A 31 -12.00 -5.95 -8.62
N PRO A 32 -12.46 -4.71 -8.37
CA PRO A 32 -13.74 -4.23 -8.89
C PRO A 32 -13.86 -4.29 -10.41
N LYS A 33 -12.73 -4.27 -11.14
CA LYS A 33 -12.72 -4.41 -12.61
C LYS A 33 -13.29 -5.76 -13.10
N LEU A 34 -13.27 -6.77 -12.23
CA LEU A 34 -13.86 -8.09 -12.54
C LEU A 34 -15.38 -8.03 -12.60
N LYS A 35 -16.04 -7.09 -11.90
CA LYS A 35 -17.50 -6.97 -11.78
C LYS A 35 -18.19 -8.29 -11.36
N ASP A 36 -17.46 -9.15 -10.65
CA ASP A 36 -17.83 -10.51 -10.26
C ASP A 36 -17.18 -10.84 -8.92
N GLU A 37 -17.99 -10.91 -7.87
CA GLU A 37 -17.49 -11.19 -6.51
C GLU A 37 -16.88 -12.59 -6.39
N ALA A 38 -17.43 -13.58 -7.09
CA ALA A 38 -16.89 -14.95 -7.03
C ALA A 38 -15.48 -15.02 -7.64
N LYS A 39 -15.25 -14.34 -8.76
CA LYS A 39 -13.90 -14.23 -9.36
C LYS A 39 -12.95 -13.43 -8.46
N ALA A 40 -13.44 -12.33 -7.88
CA ALA A 40 -12.63 -11.53 -6.95
C ALA A 40 -12.20 -12.35 -5.74
N ARG A 41 -13.12 -13.12 -5.13
CA ARG A 41 -12.84 -14.01 -4.01
C ARG A 41 -11.88 -15.14 -4.39
N ALA A 42 -11.98 -15.69 -5.60
CA ALA A 42 -11.04 -16.71 -6.07
C ALA A 42 -9.59 -16.19 -6.12
N VAL A 43 -9.38 -14.92 -6.54
CA VAL A 43 -8.05 -14.29 -6.53
C VAL A 43 -7.56 -14.07 -5.09
N ILE A 44 -8.43 -13.62 -4.19
CA ILE A 44 -8.10 -13.44 -2.76
C ILE A 44 -7.72 -14.79 -2.13
N ARG A 45 -8.54 -15.85 -2.33
CA ARG A 45 -8.26 -17.20 -1.83
C ARG A 45 -6.91 -17.70 -2.36
N ARG A 46 -6.66 -17.54 -3.65
CA ARG A 46 -5.39 -17.95 -4.23
C ARG A 46 -4.19 -17.21 -3.63
N ALA A 47 -4.30 -15.91 -3.37
CA ALA A 47 -3.25 -15.16 -2.68
C ALA A 47 -2.96 -15.74 -1.29
N TYR A 48 -4.01 -16.03 -0.52
CA TYR A 48 -3.88 -16.62 0.80
C TYR A 48 -3.25 -18.03 0.75
N GLU A 49 -3.65 -18.88 -0.21
CA GLU A 49 -3.06 -20.21 -0.45
C GLU A 49 -1.58 -20.15 -0.81
N LEU A 50 -1.13 -19.08 -1.45
CA LEU A 50 0.28 -18.83 -1.76
C LEU A 50 1.09 -18.28 -0.58
N GLY A 51 0.50 -18.21 0.63
CA GLY A 51 1.14 -17.74 1.85
C GLY A 51 1.08 -16.23 2.09
N VAL A 52 0.40 -15.48 1.21
CA VAL A 52 0.13 -14.05 1.45
C VAL A 52 -0.87 -13.93 2.59
N ASN A 53 -0.52 -13.16 3.62
CA ASN A 53 -1.43 -12.84 4.72
C ASN A 53 -1.60 -11.32 4.96
N HIS A 54 -0.96 -10.50 4.15
CA HIS A 54 -1.08 -9.05 4.15
C HIS A 54 -1.97 -8.60 2.97
N PHE A 55 -3.19 -8.13 3.27
CA PHE A 55 -4.17 -7.70 2.28
C PHE A 55 -4.45 -6.21 2.45
N ASP A 56 -4.19 -5.44 1.40
CA ASP A 56 -4.42 -4.00 1.39
C ASP A 56 -5.73 -3.67 0.66
N THR A 57 -6.60 -2.94 1.31
CA THR A 57 -7.93 -2.57 0.80
C THR A 57 -8.30 -1.12 1.13
N ALA A 58 -9.50 -0.70 0.77
CA ALA A 58 -10.16 0.52 1.20
C ALA A 58 -11.67 0.41 0.96
N ASP A 59 -12.48 0.96 1.83
CA ASP A 59 -13.94 0.97 1.65
C ASP A 59 -14.37 1.72 0.40
N PHE A 60 -13.64 2.77 0.01
CA PHE A 60 -13.90 3.52 -1.22
C PHE A 60 -13.49 2.79 -2.51
N TYR A 61 -13.00 1.55 -2.44
CA TYR A 61 -12.83 0.72 -3.62
C TYR A 61 -14.17 0.12 -4.04
N GLU A 62 -14.87 0.82 -4.94
CA GLU A 62 -16.21 0.48 -5.44
C GLU A 62 -17.19 0.21 -4.28
N ASP A 63 -17.35 1.22 -3.42
CA ASP A 63 -18.31 1.23 -2.31
C ASP A 63 -18.28 -0.05 -1.47
N GLY A 64 -17.09 -0.41 -0.99
CA GLY A 64 -16.85 -1.57 -0.13
C GLY A 64 -16.87 -2.93 -0.84
N PHE A 65 -16.89 -2.98 -2.16
CA PHE A 65 -16.84 -4.25 -2.92
C PHE A 65 -15.68 -5.15 -2.46
N THR A 66 -14.47 -4.59 -2.39
CA THR A 66 -13.27 -5.35 -2.01
C THR A 66 -13.31 -5.77 -0.55
N ASN A 67 -13.82 -4.93 0.34
CA ASN A 67 -13.98 -5.25 1.76
C ASN A 67 -14.94 -6.44 1.96
N ARG A 68 -16.09 -6.43 1.28
CA ARG A 68 -17.03 -7.56 1.34
C ARG A 68 -16.41 -8.85 0.84
N CYS A 69 -15.68 -8.80 -0.30
CA CYS A 69 -14.97 -9.97 -0.82
C CYS A 69 -13.92 -10.52 0.17
N LEU A 70 -13.15 -9.63 0.83
CA LEU A 70 -12.19 -10.03 1.86
C LEU A 70 -12.87 -10.65 3.08
N ALA A 71 -13.92 -10.00 3.60
CA ALA A 71 -14.67 -10.49 4.75
C ALA A 71 -15.23 -11.91 4.51
N ASP A 72 -15.80 -12.13 3.32
CA ASP A 72 -16.43 -13.40 2.97
C ASP A 72 -15.42 -14.51 2.71
N GLU A 73 -14.22 -14.16 2.21
CA GLU A 73 -13.25 -15.16 1.77
C GLU A 73 -12.20 -15.50 2.83
N ILE A 74 -11.66 -14.50 3.52
CA ILE A 74 -10.57 -14.66 4.48
C ILE A 74 -10.83 -14.02 5.85
N GLY A 75 -12.00 -13.41 6.07
CA GLY A 75 -12.31 -12.72 7.33
C GLY A 75 -12.28 -13.62 8.57
N LYS A 76 -12.34 -14.95 8.40
CA LYS A 76 -12.23 -15.93 9.49
C LYS A 76 -10.82 -16.52 9.67
N GLU A 77 -9.90 -16.19 8.80
CA GLU A 77 -8.53 -16.69 8.86
C GLU A 77 -7.74 -15.89 9.93
N LYS A 78 -7.31 -16.55 10.98
CA LYS A 78 -6.73 -15.93 12.18
C LYS A 78 -5.43 -15.17 11.93
N ASP A 79 -4.71 -15.52 10.91
CA ASP A 79 -3.41 -14.93 10.55
C ASP A 79 -3.51 -13.95 9.37
N ALA A 80 -4.69 -13.81 8.75
CA ALA A 80 -4.91 -12.79 7.72
C ALA A 80 -4.92 -11.39 8.36
N VAL A 81 -4.11 -10.50 7.79
CA VAL A 81 -3.99 -9.11 8.22
C VAL A 81 -4.57 -8.21 7.13
N ILE A 82 -5.73 -7.63 7.41
CA ILE A 82 -6.40 -6.69 6.52
C ILE A 82 -6.00 -5.28 6.93
N VAL A 83 -5.41 -4.55 5.98
CA VAL A 83 -5.02 -3.15 6.12
C VAL A 83 -5.97 -2.32 5.28
N THR A 84 -6.82 -1.53 5.90
CA THR A 84 -7.76 -0.66 5.18
C THR A 84 -7.33 0.80 5.18
N LYS A 85 -8.09 1.67 4.49
CA LYS A 85 -7.79 3.10 4.35
C LYS A 85 -9.00 3.96 4.62
N ILE A 86 -8.75 5.14 5.17
CA ILE A 86 -9.72 6.22 5.37
C ILE A 86 -9.16 7.56 4.86
N GLY A 87 -9.96 8.60 4.84
CA GLY A 87 -9.57 9.95 4.41
C GLY A 87 -9.93 10.28 2.97
N ALA A 88 -10.55 9.34 2.27
CA ALA A 88 -11.14 9.54 0.95
C ALA A 88 -12.40 8.71 0.80
N LYS A 89 -13.24 9.05 -0.16
CA LYS A 89 -14.41 8.28 -0.58
C LYS A 89 -14.42 8.10 -2.09
N SER A 90 -15.22 7.17 -2.58
CA SER A 90 -15.41 6.94 -4.01
C SER A 90 -15.75 8.23 -4.73
N GLY A 91 -15.08 8.45 -5.84
CA GLY A 91 -15.36 9.55 -6.73
C GLY A 91 -16.24 9.11 -7.91
N ASN A 92 -16.61 10.08 -8.72
CA ASN A 92 -17.34 9.86 -9.96
C ASN A 92 -16.58 10.49 -11.13
N GLY A 93 -16.54 9.80 -12.26
CA GLY A 93 -15.97 10.33 -13.50
C GLY A 93 -14.46 10.60 -13.43
N ILE A 94 -14.06 11.85 -13.68
CA ILE A 94 -12.63 12.28 -13.80
C ILE A 94 -11.85 12.14 -12.49
N MET A 95 -12.55 12.17 -11.36
CA MET A 95 -11.97 12.10 -10.02
C MET A 95 -12.26 10.74 -9.39
N PRO A 96 -11.34 9.78 -9.44
CA PRO A 96 -11.57 8.45 -8.91
C PRO A 96 -11.76 8.44 -7.38
N MET A 97 -11.42 9.54 -6.73
CA MET A 97 -11.39 9.65 -5.28
C MET A 97 -11.69 11.09 -4.86
N ILE A 98 -12.58 11.26 -3.88
CA ILE A 98 -12.96 12.55 -3.30
C ILE A 98 -12.36 12.66 -1.89
N PRO A 99 -11.69 13.78 -1.55
CA PRO A 99 -11.21 14.01 -0.18
C PRO A 99 -12.32 13.97 0.86
N ALA A 100 -12.07 13.32 1.98
CA ALA A 100 -12.94 13.27 3.15
C ALA A 100 -12.04 13.33 4.40
N GLN A 101 -11.60 14.54 4.72
CA GLN A 101 -10.50 14.81 5.63
C GLN A 101 -10.95 15.31 7.01
N ARG A 102 -12.24 15.60 7.20
CA ARG A 102 -12.74 16.08 8.48
C ARG A 102 -12.80 14.95 9.51
N PRO A 103 -12.54 15.21 10.80
CA PRO A 103 -12.57 14.19 11.84
C PRO A 103 -13.85 13.35 11.85
N GLU A 104 -15.02 13.99 11.68
CA GLU A 104 -16.31 13.28 11.61
C GLU A 104 -16.43 12.38 10.36
N GLU A 105 -15.80 12.77 9.23
CA GLU A 105 -15.75 11.92 8.04
C GLU A 105 -14.79 10.73 8.23
N LEU A 106 -13.66 10.93 8.92
CA LEU A 106 -12.75 9.84 9.26
C LEU A 106 -13.44 8.80 10.13
N ARG A 107 -14.20 9.25 11.15
CA ARG A 107 -15.00 8.38 12.00
C ARG A 107 -16.05 7.61 11.20
N GLN A 108 -16.78 8.29 10.32
CA GLN A 108 -17.77 7.64 9.47
C GLN A 108 -17.14 6.53 8.61
N HIS A 109 -15.94 6.79 8.03
CA HIS A 109 -15.24 5.79 7.23
C HIS A 109 -14.78 4.57 8.05
N ILE A 110 -14.47 4.74 9.34
CA ILE A 110 -14.20 3.60 10.22
C ILE A 110 -15.48 2.76 10.37
N GLU A 111 -16.63 3.38 10.64
CA GLU A 111 -17.90 2.65 10.74
C GLU A 111 -18.29 1.94 9.44
N ASP A 112 -18.03 2.57 8.28
CA ASP A 112 -18.28 1.97 6.97
C ASP A 112 -17.35 0.75 6.72
N ASN A 113 -16.07 0.86 7.10
CA ASN A 113 -15.13 -0.26 7.02
C ASN A 113 -15.52 -1.41 7.97
N LEU A 114 -15.90 -1.13 9.22
CA LEU A 114 -16.38 -2.14 10.17
C LEU A 114 -17.58 -2.91 9.59
N ARG A 115 -18.53 -2.18 9.00
CA ARG A 115 -19.71 -2.77 8.37
C ARG A 115 -19.37 -3.62 7.15
N SER A 116 -18.55 -3.08 6.23
CA SER A 116 -18.22 -3.76 4.98
C SER A 116 -17.25 -4.93 5.16
N LEU A 117 -16.38 -4.90 6.17
CA LEU A 117 -15.51 -6.00 6.58
C LEU A 117 -16.18 -6.98 7.55
N LYS A 118 -17.42 -6.70 7.99
CA LYS A 118 -18.20 -7.56 8.90
C LYS A 118 -17.46 -7.89 10.20
N THR A 119 -16.84 -6.88 10.81
CA THR A 119 -16.03 -7.01 12.02
C THR A 119 -16.37 -5.89 13.02
N ASP A 120 -16.07 -6.08 14.27
CA ASP A 120 -16.24 -5.10 15.35
C ASP A 120 -14.99 -4.25 15.61
N HIS A 121 -13.82 -4.66 15.05
CA HIS A 121 -12.57 -3.89 15.11
C HIS A 121 -11.76 -4.04 13.83
N LEU A 122 -10.97 -3.03 13.49
CA LEU A 122 -10.08 -3.02 12.34
C LEU A 122 -8.63 -3.19 12.81
N GLY A 123 -7.88 -4.10 12.19
CA GLY A 123 -6.50 -4.37 12.58
C GLY A 123 -5.57 -3.18 12.34
N ILE A 124 -5.39 -2.78 11.08
CA ILE A 124 -4.53 -1.65 10.72
C ILE A 124 -5.30 -0.72 9.78
N VAL A 125 -5.31 0.57 10.12
CA VAL A 125 -5.98 1.60 9.32
C VAL A 125 -4.99 2.64 8.86
N ASN A 126 -4.82 2.77 7.54
CA ASN A 126 -4.02 3.81 6.93
C ASN A 126 -4.86 5.08 6.73
N PHE A 127 -4.49 6.14 7.42
CA PHE A 127 -5.05 7.46 7.15
C PHE A 127 -4.39 8.05 5.90
N ARG A 128 -5.17 8.19 4.83
CA ARG A 128 -4.74 8.88 3.62
C ARG A 128 -4.85 10.39 3.80
N ARG A 129 -3.72 11.00 4.04
CA ARG A 129 -3.62 12.45 4.15
C ARG A 129 -3.70 13.10 2.76
N ILE A 130 -4.68 14.00 2.58
CA ILE A 130 -4.78 14.87 1.41
C ILE A 130 -4.58 16.30 1.91
N ALA A 131 -3.35 16.74 1.89
CA ALA A 131 -3.02 17.99 2.51
C ALA A 131 -3.34 19.22 1.64
N PRO A 132 -3.54 20.39 2.26
CA PRO A 132 -3.71 21.64 1.55
C PRO A 132 -2.58 21.87 0.54
N GLY A 133 -2.93 22.28 -0.68
CA GLY A 133 -1.97 22.58 -1.75
C GLY A 133 -1.54 21.41 -2.64
N THR A 134 -1.87 20.15 -2.31
CA THR A 134 -1.58 18.99 -3.18
C THR A 134 -2.73 18.68 -4.13
N PHE A 135 -3.91 19.13 -3.81
CA PHE A 135 -5.15 18.90 -4.56
C PHE A 135 -6.05 20.12 -4.40
N PRO A 136 -6.94 20.44 -5.33
CA PRO A 136 -7.94 21.49 -5.14
C PRO A 136 -8.94 21.06 -4.05
N LEU A 137 -8.57 21.28 -2.80
CA LEU A 137 -9.42 20.99 -1.65
C LEU A 137 -10.44 22.11 -1.45
N LYS A 138 -11.70 21.74 -1.22
CA LYS A 138 -12.70 22.66 -0.68
C LYS A 138 -12.22 23.22 0.66
N PRO A 139 -12.54 24.47 1.04
CA PRO A 139 -12.12 25.04 2.33
C PRO A 139 -12.43 24.13 3.53
N SER A 140 -13.60 23.48 3.54
CA SER A 140 -14.02 22.54 4.59
C SER A 140 -13.16 21.27 4.70
N GLN A 141 -12.35 20.96 3.68
CA GLN A 141 -11.44 19.80 3.68
C GLN A 141 -9.99 20.18 4.02
N LYS A 142 -9.72 21.45 4.30
CA LYS A 142 -8.40 21.94 4.75
C LYS A 142 -8.28 21.80 6.27
N VAL A 143 -8.18 20.57 6.75
CA VAL A 143 -8.14 20.23 8.17
C VAL A 143 -6.71 20.17 8.67
N ASN A 144 -6.49 20.59 9.91
CA ASN A 144 -5.21 20.43 10.59
C ASN A 144 -4.91 18.94 10.77
N PHE A 145 -3.64 18.56 10.58
CA PHE A 145 -3.19 17.17 10.74
C PHE A 145 -3.31 16.68 12.19
N ASP A 146 -3.05 17.56 13.17
CA ASP A 146 -3.14 17.19 14.58
C ASP A 146 -4.58 16.88 15.02
N ASP A 147 -5.59 17.63 14.50
CA ASP A 147 -7.01 17.31 14.75
C ASP A 147 -7.41 15.95 14.18
N GLN A 148 -6.87 15.62 13.01
CA GLN A 148 -7.10 14.32 12.37
C GLN A 148 -6.45 13.19 13.17
N MET A 149 -5.21 13.39 13.62
CA MET A 149 -4.52 12.41 14.46
C MET A 149 -5.20 12.22 15.81
N ALA A 150 -5.70 13.29 16.43
CA ALA A 150 -6.47 13.20 17.66
C ALA A 150 -7.71 12.32 17.51
N GLU A 151 -8.44 12.42 16.40
CA GLU A 151 -9.60 11.57 16.13
C GLU A 151 -9.19 10.09 15.92
N LEU A 152 -8.09 9.84 15.19
CA LEU A 152 -7.58 8.47 15.01
C LEU A 152 -7.16 7.83 16.33
N ILE A 153 -6.45 8.57 17.18
CA ILE A 153 -6.06 8.12 18.52
C ILE A 153 -7.29 7.79 19.35
N LYS A 154 -8.30 8.67 19.34
CA LYS A 154 -9.56 8.45 20.03
C LYS A 154 -10.27 7.17 19.57
N MET A 155 -10.34 6.91 18.25
CA MET A 155 -10.94 5.69 17.72
C MET A 155 -10.15 4.44 18.06
N ARG A 156 -8.83 4.54 18.17
CA ARG A 156 -7.98 3.45 18.69
C ARG A 156 -8.27 3.18 20.17
N ASP A 157 -8.35 4.23 20.97
CA ASP A 157 -8.61 4.11 22.41
C ASP A 157 -10.05 3.60 22.70
N GLU A 158 -10.98 3.85 21.77
CA GLU A 158 -12.34 3.23 21.77
C GLU A 158 -12.33 1.74 21.33
N GLY A 159 -11.18 1.20 20.89
CA GLY A 159 -11.05 -0.19 20.43
C GLY A 159 -11.57 -0.45 19.02
N LYS A 160 -11.91 0.60 18.24
CA LYS A 160 -12.41 0.44 16.87
C LYS A 160 -11.29 0.12 15.87
N ILE A 161 -10.07 0.58 16.14
CA ILE A 161 -8.87 0.28 15.37
C ILE A 161 -7.76 -0.18 16.31
N GLU A 162 -6.96 -1.17 15.90
CA GLU A 162 -5.86 -1.65 16.72
C GLU A 162 -4.59 -0.82 16.50
N ALA A 163 -4.28 -0.47 15.26
CA ALA A 163 -3.06 0.25 14.90
C ALA A 163 -3.28 1.27 13.78
N ILE A 164 -2.52 2.37 13.85
CA ILE A 164 -2.59 3.51 12.92
C ILE A 164 -1.43 3.43 11.96
N GLY A 165 -1.73 3.45 10.66
CA GLY A 165 -0.80 3.73 9.58
C GLY A 165 -1.10 5.07 8.92
N LEU A 166 -0.16 5.57 8.15
CA LEU A 166 -0.28 6.82 7.42
C LEU A 166 -0.08 6.61 5.92
N SER A 167 -0.71 7.44 5.10
CA SER A 167 -0.53 7.42 3.65
C SER A 167 -0.46 8.84 3.10
N THR A 168 0.48 9.08 2.18
CA THR A 168 0.68 10.38 1.52
C THR A 168 1.02 11.50 2.52
N VAL A 169 1.90 11.21 3.46
CA VAL A 169 2.37 12.17 4.47
C VAL A 169 3.74 12.74 4.13
N SER A 170 4.00 13.96 4.59
CA SER A 170 5.32 14.58 4.58
C SER A 170 6.18 14.07 5.73
N LEU A 171 7.50 14.29 5.65
CA LEU A 171 8.44 13.95 6.73
C LEU A 171 8.03 14.63 8.05
N LYS A 172 7.63 15.91 8.00
CA LYS A 172 7.20 16.67 9.19
C LYS A 172 5.93 16.07 9.82
N GLU A 173 4.95 15.68 9.00
CA GLU A 173 3.72 15.04 9.49
C GLU A 173 4.03 13.67 10.12
N LEU A 174 4.91 12.86 9.50
CA LEU A 174 5.32 11.60 10.11
C LEU A 174 6.03 11.83 11.45
N GLN A 175 6.98 12.79 11.51
CA GLN A 175 7.69 13.10 12.76
C GLN A 175 6.73 13.53 13.87
N SER A 176 5.74 14.36 13.58
CA SER A 176 4.72 14.78 14.58
C SER A 176 3.81 13.63 15.02
N ALA A 177 3.61 12.62 14.17
CA ALA A 177 2.74 11.49 14.46
C ALA A 177 3.45 10.34 15.20
N LEU A 178 4.79 10.30 15.30
CA LEU A 178 5.53 9.21 15.94
C LEU A 178 5.03 8.87 17.36
N PRO A 179 4.68 9.85 18.23
CA PRO A 179 4.15 9.53 19.55
C PRO A 179 2.84 8.73 19.55
N ALA A 180 2.10 8.74 18.43
CA ALA A 180 0.88 7.94 18.29
C ALA A 180 1.15 6.45 18.01
N GLY A 181 2.41 6.04 17.81
CA GLY A 181 2.76 4.64 17.53
C GLY A 181 2.38 4.21 16.12
N ILE A 182 2.84 4.94 15.11
CA ILE A 182 2.59 4.63 13.70
C ILE A 182 3.27 3.32 13.32
N VAL A 183 2.52 2.40 12.68
CA VAL A 183 3.02 1.06 12.35
C VAL A 183 3.39 0.88 10.88
N CYS A 184 2.84 1.68 9.98
CA CYS A 184 3.22 1.67 8.56
C CYS A 184 3.01 3.02 7.88
N VAL A 185 3.77 3.23 6.79
CA VAL A 185 3.63 4.40 5.91
C VAL A 185 3.48 3.93 4.46
N GLN A 186 2.45 4.44 3.80
CA GLN A 186 2.19 4.21 2.38
C GLN A 186 2.37 5.52 1.60
N ASN A 187 3.54 5.75 1.04
CA ASN A 187 3.81 6.87 0.15
C ASN A 187 4.20 6.35 -1.25
N GLN A 188 4.20 7.22 -2.25
CA GLN A 188 4.66 6.84 -3.58
C GLN A 188 6.16 6.59 -3.58
N TYR A 189 6.59 5.40 -4.06
CA TYR A 189 7.99 5.08 -4.16
C TYR A 189 8.24 3.94 -5.16
N ASN A 190 9.29 4.09 -5.99
CA ASN A 190 9.75 3.07 -6.93
C ASN A 190 11.13 3.46 -7.49
N ILE A 191 11.74 2.63 -8.31
CA ILE A 191 13.07 2.85 -8.91
C ILE A 191 13.21 4.25 -9.54
N THR A 192 12.17 4.74 -10.25
CA THR A 192 12.20 6.04 -10.95
C THR A 192 11.65 7.20 -10.11
N SER A 193 11.25 6.97 -8.87
CA SER A 193 10.65 7.98 -7.98
C SER A 193 11.07 7.75 -6.53
N ARG A 194 12.25 8.27 -6.16
CA ARG A 194 12.89 8.07 -4.85
C ARG A 194 12.98 9.33 -3.98
N SER A 195 12.12 10.32 -4.23
CA SER A 195 12.14 11.58 -3.48
C SER A 195 11.71 11.45 -2.01
N GLN A 196 11.28 10.27 -1.59
CA GLN A 196 10.80 9.97 -0.24
C GLN A 196 11.83 9.20 0.62
N GLU A 197 13.10 9.13 0.20
CA GLU A 197 14.15 8.41 0.93
C GLU A 197 14.25 8.83 2.41
N SER A 198 14.14 10.12 2.71
CA SER A 198 14.19 10.61 4.10
C SER A 198 13.03 10.09 4.97
N ILE A 199 11.87 9.83 4.37
CA ILE A 199 10.74 9.21 5.10
C ILE A 199 10.98 7.72 5.26
N LEU A 200 11.47 7.03 4.22
CA LEU A 200 11.86 5.63 4.28
C LEU A 200 12.93 5.40 5.37
N ASP A 201 13.97 6.25 5.43
CA ASP A 201 15.02 6.17 6.43
C ASP A 201 14.48 6.37 7.85
N LEU A 202 13.56 7.33 8.04
CA LEU A 202 12.89 7.51 9.32
C LEU A 202 12.05 6.27 9.67
N CYS A 203 11.29 5.73 8.73
CA CYS A 203 10.53 4.49 8.94
C CYS A 203 11.44 3.32 9.35
N ARG A 204 12.60 3.17 8.68
CA ARG A 204 13.58 2.12 9.02
C ARG A 204 14.11 2.29 10.45
N LYS A 205 14.48 3.51 10.82
CA LYS A 205 14.98 3.84 12.15
C LYS A 205 13.97 3.55 13.27
N GLU A 206 12.70 3.86 13.02
CA GLU A 206 11.62 3.72 14.01
C GLU A 206 10.90 2.35 13.94
N GLY A 207 11.37 1.40 13.10
CA GLY A 207 10.75 0.08 12.94
C GLY A 207 9.36 0.11 12.29
N ILE A 208 9.07 1.15 11.51
CA ILE A 208 7.81 1.34 10.81
C ILE A 208 7.88 0.66 9.44
N ALA A 209 6.84 -0.10 9.07
CA ALA A 209 6.75 -0.72 7.76
C ALA A 209 6.62 0.33 6.64
N TRP A 210 7.43 0.20 5.59
CA TRP A 210 7.33 0.98 4.36
C TRP A 210 6.55 0.22 3.30
N VAL A 211 5.37 0.69 2.93
CA VAL A 211 4.46 -0.03 2.02
C VAL A 211 4.12 0.87 0.82
N PRO A 212 5.01 0.98 -0.19
CA PRO A 212 4.85 1.95 -1.25
C PRO A 212 3.66 1.65 -2.16
N TYR A 213 2.91 2.70 -2.53
CA TYR A 213 1.97 2.63 -3.63
C TYR A 213 2.64 3.07 -4.96
N PHE A 214 2.09 2.63 -6.09
CA PHE A 214 2.68 2.76 -7.42
C PHE A 214 4.13 2.23 -7.52
N PRO A 215 4.37 0.99 -7.06
CA PRO A 215 5.70 0.40 -7.04
C PRO A 215 6.34 0.28 -8.43
N LEU A 216 5.52 0.28 -9.47
CA LEU A 216 5.95 0.21 -10.88
C LEU A 216 5.77 1.53 -11.63
N GLY A 217 5.47 2.62 -10.91
CA GLY A 217 5.09 3.89 -11.53
C GLY A 217 3.72 3.79 -12.20
N GLY A 218 3.46 4.69 -13.10
CA GLY A 218 2.15 4.71 -13.77
C GLY A 218 1.05 5.36 -12.95
N GLY A 219 -0.01 5.17 -12.73
CA GLY A 219 -1.07 5.72 -11.86
C GLY A 219 -1.76 6.94 -12.42
N LEU A 220 -1.06 7.76 -13.17
CA LEU A 220 -1.61 8.90 -13.89
C LEU A 220 -1.10 8.91 -15.34
N PRO A 221 -1.88 9.44 -16.31
CA PRO A 221 -1.42 9.60 -17.68
C PRO A 221 -0.12 10.42 -17.74
N GLY A 222 0.88 9.92 -18.46
CA GLY A 222 2.20 10.56 -18.59
C GLY A 222 3.17 10.30 -17.43
N SER A 223 2.79 9.53 -16.41
CA SER A 223 3.73 9.07 -15.38
C SER A 223 4.75 8.10 -15.95
N ALA A 224 5.99 8.20 -15.49
CA ALA A 224 7.02 7.22 -15.82
C ALA A 224 6.65 5.83 -15.30
N LYS A 225 6.97 4.81 -16.09
CA LYS A 225 6.80 3.42 -15.69
C LYS A 225 8.16 2.76 -15.52
N VAL A 226 8.37 2.11 -14.41
CA VAL A 226 9.58 1.33 -14.09
C VAL A 226 9.84 0.28 -15.17
N THR A 227 8.79 -0.35 -15.69
CA THR A 227 8.87 -1.38 -16.73
C THR A 227 9.36 -0.91 -18.11
N GLU A 228 9.40 0.41 -18.34
CA GLU A 228 9.87 1.02 -19.58
C GLU A 228 11.34 1.49 -19.48
N ASP A 229 11.94 1.43 -18.30
CA ASP A 229 13.35 1.78 -18.09
C ASP A 229 14.28 0.75 -18.71
N LYS A 230 15.31 1.23 -19.43
CA LYS A 230 16.23 0.37 -20.19
C LYS A 230 17.08 -0.52 -19.27
N THR A 231 17.49 -0.02 -18.11
CA THR A 231 18.27 -0.80 -17.14
C THR A 231 17.42 -1.90 -16.54
N VAL A 232 16.18 -1.59 -16.17
CA VAL A 232 15.22 -2.59 -15.66
C VAL A 232 14.94 -3.67 -16.70
N GLN A 233 14.77 -3.29 -17.97
CA GLN A 233 14.54 -4.25 -19.06
C GLN A 233 15.78 -5.12 -19.34
N ALA A 234 16.98 -4.56 -19.24
CA ALA A 234 18.23 -5.32 -19.40
C ALA A 234 18.39 -6.36 -18.29
N VAL A 235 18.24 -5.95 -17.04
CA VAL A 235 18.29 -6.86 -15.88
C VAL A 235 17.22 -7.95 -15.98
N ALA A 236 16.01 -7.59 -16.38
CA ALA A 236 14.91 -8.54 -16.58
C ALA A 236 15.29 -9.63 -17.59
N LYS A 237 15.86 -9.23 -18.74
CA LYS A 237 16.32 -10.15 -19.78
C LYS A 237 17.46 -11.06 -19.28
N GLU A 238 18.44 -10.48 -18.61
CA GLU A 238 19.62 -11.21 -18.08
C GLU A 238 19.21 -12.30 -17.06
N MET A 239 18.21 -12.02 -16.23
CA MET A 239 17.74 -12.92 -15.17
C MET A 239 16.56 -13.81 -15.57
N GLY A 240 16.02 -13.68 -16.79
CA GLY A 240 14.83 -14.43 -17.21
C GLY A 240 13.56 -14.01 -16.47
N LEU A 241 13.51 -12.77 -15.96
CA LEU A 241 12.39 -12.19 -15.24
C LEU A 241 11.60 -11.22 -16.13
N SER A 242 10.37 -10.88 -15.72
CA SER A 242 9.67 -9.74 -16.29
C SER A 242 10.16 -8.41 -15.66
N PRO A 243 10.09 -7.27 -16.38
CA PRO A 243 10.39 -5.96 -15.81
C PRO A 243 9.54 -5.61 -14.57
N VAL A 244 8.33 -6.15 -14.47
CA VAL A 244 7.46 -6.05 -13.29
C VAL A 244 8.12 -6.71 -12.09
N GLN A 245 8.58 -7.95 -12.25
CA GLN A 245 9.24 -8.69 -11.17
C GLN A 245 10.53 -8.00 -10.71
N VAL A 246 11.33 -7.48 -11.63
CA VAL A 246 12.54 -6.70 -11.28
C VAL A 246 12.19 -5.47 -10.46
N GLY A 247 11.19 -4.68 -10.87
CA GLY A 247 10.78 -3.49 -10.12
C GLY A 247 10.26 -3.79 -8.72
N LEU A 248 9.50 -4.87 -8.55
CA LEU A 248 8.98 -5.29 -7.26
C LEU A 248 10.07 -5.88 -6.35
N ALA A 249 10.95 -6.73 -6.89
CA ALA A 249 12.06 -7.34 -6.16
C ALA A 249 13.07 -6.28 -5.67
N TRP A 250 13.32 -5.26 -6.48
CA TRP A 250 14.18 -4.14 -6.08
C TRP A 250 13.66 -3.47 -4.81
N ILE A 251 12.36 -3.17 -4.69
CA ILE A 251 11.78 -2.55 -3.49
C ILE A 251 12.06 -3.41 -2.24
N LEU A 252 11.84 -4.72 -2.34
CA LEU A 252 12.06 -5.64 -1.23
C LEU A 252 13.52 -5.72 -0.79
N GLN A 253 14.47 -5.55 -1.70
CA GLN A 253 15.90 -5.61 -1.39
C GLN A 253 16.50 -4.26 -1.04
N HIS A 254 15.92 -3.16 -1.55
CA HIS A 254 16.37 -1.80 -1.26
C HIS A 254 16.19 -1.43 0.22
N ALA A 255 15.15 -1.95 0.88
CA ALA A 255 14.92 -1.70 2.30
C ALA A 255 14.34 -2.93 3.00
N GLU A 256 14.90 -3.29 4.15
CA GLU A 256 14.47 -4.44 4.94
C GLU A 256 13.05 -4.28 5.52
N ASN A 257 12.65 -3.03 5.81
CA ASN A 257 11.30 -2.69 6.27
C ASN A 257 10.31 -2.42 5.14
N ALA A 258 10.70 -2.65 3.86
CA ALA A 258 9.81 -2.49 2.73
C ALA A 258 8.93 -3.73 2.53
N LEU A 259 7.65 -3.49 2.28
CA LEU A 259 6.65 -4.48 1.90
C LEU A 259 6.00 -4.02 0.59
N ILE A 260 5.58 -4.96 -0.24
CA ILE A 260 4.89 -4.64 -1.50
C ILE A 260 3.46 -5.17 -1.49
N ILE A 261 2.56 -4.46 -2.15
CA ILE A 261 1.14 -4.81 -2.27
C ILE A 261 0.68 -4.75 -3.73
N PRO A 262 1.34 -5.49 -4.66
CA PRO A 262 0.94 -5.46 -6.06
C PRO A 262 -0.47 -6.01 -6.24
N GLY A 263 -1.33 -5.22 -6.94
CA GLY A 263 -2.69 -5.61 -7.26
C GLY A 263 -2.80 -6.20 -8.67
N THR A 264 -3.62 -7.23 -8.83
CA THR A 264 -3.96 -7.83 -10.11
C THR A 264 -5.33 -8.51 -10.05
N THR A 265 -5.95 -8.72 -11.21
CA THR A 265 -7.17 -9.52 -11.37
C THR A 265 -6.89 -10.91 -11.95
N SER A 266 -5.64 -11.20 -12.32
CA SER A 266 -5.20 -12.45 -12.93
C SER A 266 -4.46 -13.33 -11.92
N ILE A 267 -4.88 -14.58 -11.78
CA ILE A 267 -4.21 -15.57 -10.93
C ILE A 267 -2.76 -15.79 -11.41
N GLY A 268 -2.50 -15.88 -12.70
CA GLY A 268 -1.14 -16.05 -13.22
C GLY A 268 -0.23 -14.86 -12.89
N HIS A 269 -0.73 -13.62 -12.98
CA HIS A 269 0.05 -12.45 -12.55
C HIS A 269 0.21 -12.40 -11.03
N LEU A 270 -0.78 -12.88 -10.26
CA LEU A 270 -0.65 -12.99 -8.80
C LEU A 270 0.50 -13.95 -8.43
N GLU A 271 0.56 -15.12 -9.04
CA GLU A 271 1.61 -16.10 -8.82
C GLU A 271 3.00 -15.54 -9.17
N GLN A 272 3.11 -14.81 -10.29
CA GLN A 272 4.35 -14.11 -10.66
C GLN A 272 4.74 -13.03 -9.63
N ASN A 273 3.78 -12.26 -9.14
CA ASN A 273 4.01 -11.24 -8.12
C ASN A 273 4.47 -11.86 -6.78
N VAL A 274 3.88 -12.99 -6.40
CA VAL A 274 4.25 -13.71 -5.17
C VAL A 274 5.66 -14.30 -5.29
N ALA A 275 6.01 -14.86 -6.44
CA ALA A 275 7.33 -15.44 -6.71
C ALA A 275 8.47 -14.38 -6.63
N VAL A 276 8.16 -13.10 -6.70
CA VAL A 276 9.14 -12.01 -6.46
C VAL A 276 9.81 -12.13 -5.09
N GLY A 277 9.11 -12.69 -4.12
CA GLY A 277 9.65 -12.92 -2.77
C GLY A 277 10.93 -13.73 -2.73
N ASP A 278 11.15 -14.61 -3.71
CA ASP A 278 12.34 -15.46 -3.81
C ASP A 278 13.45 -14.87 -4.70
N THR A 279 13.16 -13.77 -5.38
CA THR A 279 14.15 -13.10 -6.25
C THR A 279 15.25 -12.48 -5.41
N ARG A 280 16.50 -12.71 -5.80
CA ARG A 280 17.68 -12.09 -5.18
C ARG A 280 18.59 -11.52 -6.27
N PHE A 281 18.95 -10.26 -6.11
CA PHE A 281 19.96 -9.58 -6.93
C PHE A 281 21.29 -9.58 -6.21
N ASP A 282 22.37 -9.75 -6.94
CA ASP A 282 23.70 -9.50 -6.42
C ASP A 282 23.97 -7.99 -6.28
N GLU A 283 25.09 -7.63 -5.65
CA GLU A 283 25.44 -6.24 -5.38
C GLU A 283 25.63 -5.43 -6.67
N ASP A 284 26.12 -6.05 -7.75
CA ASP A 284 26.30 -5.36 -9.03
C ASP A 284 24.96 -5.01 -9.68
N THR A 285 24.05 -5.95 -9.71
CA THR A 285 22.68 -5.76 -10.19
C THR A 285 21.95 -4.70 -9.38
N MET A 286 22.06 -4.74 -8.04
CA MET A 286 21.47 -3.71 -7.17
C MET A 286 22.07 -2.32 -7.49
N ARG A 287 23.39 -2.18 -7.62
CA ARG A 287 24.03 -0.90 -7.99
C ARG A 287 23.53 -0.38 -9.34
N ARG A 288 23.36 -1.25 -10.34
CA ARG A 288 22.81 -0.89 -11.65
C ARG A 288 21.39 -0.36 -11.52
N LEU A 289 20.52 -1.04 -10.76
CA LEU A 289 19.14 -0.61 -10.51
C LEU A 289 19.09 0.69 -9.69
N ASP A 290 19.94 0.84 -8.71
CA ASP A 290 20.06 2.07 -7.90
C ASP A 290 20.59 3.26 -8.72
N SER A 291 21.32 3.02 -9.80
CA SER A 291 21.80 4.06 -10.70
C SER A 291 20.75 4.59 -11.68
N VAL A 292 19.56 3.96 -11.76
CA VAL A 292 18.45 4.44 -12.60
C VAL A 292 18.08 5.87 -12.20
N PRO A 293 18.13 6.82 -13.13
CA PRO A 293 17.86 8.22 -12.80
C PRO A 293 16.36 8.42 -12.49
N PRO A 294 16.05 9.39 -11.62
CA PRO A 294 14.66 9.80 -11.40
C PRO A 294 13.97 10.20 -12.71
N ALA A 295 12.68 9.94 -12.81
CA ALA A 295 11.86 10.35 -13.96
C ALA A 295 12.01 11.85 -14.25
N LYS A 296 12.08 12.23 -15.53
CA LYS A 296 12.18 13.61 -16.02
C LYS A 296 10.89 14.09 -16.69
N GLY A 297 10.79 15.39 -16.95
CA GLY A 297 9.67 15.98 -17.69
C GLY A 297 8.35 15.94 -16.95
N ILE A 298 7.25 15.69 -17.67
CA ILE A 298 5.89 15.64 -17.11
C ILE A 298 5.78 14.57 -16.01
N GLY A 299 6.45 13.42 -16.19
CA GLY A 299 6.52 12.37 -15.17
C GLY A 299 7.12 12.85 -13.83
N ALA A 300 8.16 13.69 -13.87
CA ALA A 300 8.75 14.29 -12.67
C ALA A 300 7.80 15.30 -12.01
N ILE A 301 7.08 16.10 -12.80
CA ILE A 301 6.09 17.05 -12.29
C ILE A 301 4.97 16.29 -11.59
N ILE A 302 4.41 15.27 -12.23
CA ILE A 302 3.36 14.42 -11.64
C ILE A 302 3.86 13.77 -10.34
N ASN A 303 5.05 13.18 -10.35
CA ASN A 303 5.67 12.61 -9.15
C ASN A 303 5.82 13.66 -8.04
N ARG A 304 6.21 14.89 -8.37
CA ARG A 304 6.37 15.99 -7.40
C ARG A 304 5.04 16.43 -6.77
N PHE A 305 3.93 16.36 -7.52
CA PHE A 305 2.58 16.57 -6.98
C PHE A 305 2.13 15.44 -6.06
N MET A 306 2.56 14.21 -6.34
CA MET A 306 2.19 13.03 -5.57
C MET A 306 3.09 12.79 -4.35
N THR A 307 4.35 13.24 -4.43
CA THR A 307 5.34 13.15 -3.36
C THR A 307 5.59 14.54 -2.80
N ARG A 308 5.00 14.84 -1.65
CA ARG A 308 5.22 16.14 -0.99
C ARG A 308 6.68 16.24 -0.50
N LYS A 309 7.36 17.30 -0.91
CA LYS A 309 8.54 17.77 -0.21
C LYS A 309 8.15 18.62 0.98
#